data_57851142cae2a903bbb58ffd7d79e7e0
#
_entry.id   57851142cae2a903bbb58ffd7d79e7e0
#
_cell.length_a   1.000
_cell.length_b   1.000
_cell.length_c   1.000
_cell.angle_alpha   90.00
_cell.angle_beta   90.00
_cell.angle_gamma   90.00
#
_symmetry.space_group_name_H-M   'P 1'
#
loop_
_entity.id
_entity.type
_entity.pdbx_description
1 polymer ?
#
loop_
_entity_poly.entity_id
_entity_poly.type
_entity_poly.pdbx_seq_one_letter_code
_entity_poly.pdbx_strand_id
1 'polypeptide(L)'
;MSAASDKYEKDVADNVDKIPGVTAIRPPGDTAYADVKITYKKTTSWMEVKMNHTDNLSNPRVYYENGMWKTTYKTPSAKAAVDILNKDPKTKKFIQDIAKFSGIPLKQLKIPTTKGGLKEEGAVPLHIMKKYFDQPSVNRYIANSENMNLGKIVTEHYTKGKAEPAYYMQAGDDFYRISNKDPFALGASIPLLSGSGDFKVRVATRSEFYEVQAEIKIAKMPDSKYSLKPGTKKKNPFLK
;
A
#
# COMPACT_ATOMS: atom_id res chain seq x y z
N MET A 1 -6.79 -9.43 3.45
CA MET A 1 -5.50 -10.09 3.61
C MET A 1 -5.61 -11.56 3.17
N SER A 2 -4.55 -12.21 2.74
CA SER A 2 -4.57 -13.66 2.49
C SER A 2 -4.23 -14.41 3.78
N ALA A 3 -4.72 -15.65 3.93
CA ALA A 3 -4.36 -16.49 5.09
C ALA A 3 -2.84 -16.70 5.24
N ALA A 4 -2.10 -16.70 4.12
CA ALA A 4 -0.63 -16.80 4.14
C ALA A 4 0.03 -15.53 4.72
N SER A 5 -0.48 -14.33 4.39
CA SER A 5 -0.01 -13.07 4.96
C SER A 5 -0.26 -13.01 6.46
N ASP A 6 -1.50 -13.34 6.88
CA ASP A 6 -1.87 -13.39 8.29
C ASP A 6 -0.99 -14.34 9.10
N LYS A 7 -0.71 -15.52 8.54
CA LYS A 7 0.19 -16.49 9.16
C LYS A 7 1.61 -15.94 9.27
N TYR A 8 2.14 -15.33 8.21
CA TYR A 8 3.49 -14.78 8.22
C TYR A 8 3.68 -13.66 9.25
N GLU A 9 2.71 -12.73 9.33
CA GLU A 9 2.69 -11.66 10.34
C GLU A 9 2.70 -12.23 11.76
N LYS A 10 1.90 -13.28 12.00
CA LYS A 10 1.86 -13.98 13.28
C LYS A 10 3.20 -14.68 13.57
N ASP A 11 3.75 -15.41 12.62
CA ASP A 11 5.02 -16.13 12.78
C ASP A 11 6.17 -15.15 13.11
N VAL A 12 6.18 -13.96 12.50
CA VAL A 12 7.15 -12.90 12.81
C VAL A 12 6.93 -12.36 14.23
N ALA A 13 5.69 -12.06 14.63
CA ALA A 13 5.37 -11.59 15.97
C ALA A 13 5.78 -12.61 17.05
N ASP A 14 5.41 -13.88 16.86
CA ASP A 14 5.74 -14.98 17.78
C ASP A 14 7.27 -15.20 17.87
N ASN A 15 8.02 -14.96 16.77
CA ASN A 15 9.47 -15.04 16.78
C ASN A 15 10.12 -13.88 17.55
N VAL A 16 9.56 -12.67 17.42
CA VAL A 16 10.04 -11.48 18.17
C VAL A 16 9.73 -11.61 19.66
N ASP A 17 8.57 -12.15 20.03
CA ASP A 17 8.17 -12.32 21.44
C ASP A 17 9.05 -13.31 22.21
N LYS A 18 9.75 -14.21 21.50
CA LYS A 18 10.74 -15.12 22.11
C LYS A 18 12.06 -14.48 22.47
N ILE A 19 12.30 -13.23 22.05
CA ILE A 19 13.57 -12.54 22.30
C ILE A 19 13.58 -12.01 23.74
N PRO A 20 14.61 -12.30 24.55
CA PRO A 20 14.70 -11.83 25.93
C PRO A 20 14.55 -10.30 26.03
N GLY A 21 13.60 -9.85 26.86
CA GLY A 21 13.33 -8.42 27.08
C GLY A 21 12.56 -7.72 25.96
N VAL A 22 12.04 -8.46 25.01
CA VAL A 22 11.11 -7.97 23.96
C VAL A 22 9.74 -8.59 24.19
N THR A 23 8.69 -7.81 24.00
CA THR A 23 7.31 -8.31 23.89
C THR A 23 6.76 -7.90 22.54
N ALA A 24 6.15 -8.82 21.81
CA ALA A 24 5.54 -8.56 20.52
C ALA A 24 4.13 -9.11 20.44
N ILE A 25 3.21 -8.29 19.97
CA ILE A 25 1.79 -8.65 19.83
C ILE A 25 1.34 -8.29 18.42
N ARG A 26 0.68 -9.23 17.76
CA ARG A 26 -0.10 -8.98 16.53
C ARG A 26 -1.55 -8.70 16.93
N PRO A 27 -2.02 -7.44 16.87
CA PRO A 27 -3.42 -7.14 17.18
C PRO A 27 -4.36 -7.75 16.13
N PRO A 28 -5.57 -8.14 16.51
CA PRO A 28 -6.53 -8.63 15.53
C PRO A 28 -6.98 -7.51 14.59
N GLY A 29 -6.82 -7.72 13.29
CA GLY A 29 -7.61 -7.17 12.18
C GLY A 29 -7.79 -5.67 12.01
N ASP A 30 -7.04 -4.79 12.70
CA ASP A 30 -7.22 -3.33 12.54
C ASP A 30 -6.19 -2.74 11.57
N THR A 31 -6.66 -2.31 10.40
CA THR A 31 -5.81 -1.66 9.38
C THR A 31 -5.37 -0.24 9.74
N ALA A 32 -5.89 0.33 10.83
CA ALA A 32 -5.48 1.64 11.32
C ALA A 32 -4.07 1.65 11.92
N TYR A 33 -3.62 0.49 12.39
CA TYR A 33 -2.28 0.27 12.93
C TYR A 33 -1.39 -0.49 11.94
N ALA A 34 -0.10 -0.58 12.24
CA ALA A 34 0.78 -1.53 11.58
C ALA A 34 0.61 -2.95 12.17
N ASP A 35 1.25 -3.95 11.59
CA ASP A 35 0.92 -5.35 11.82
C ASP A 35 1.36 -5.88 13.20
N VAL A 36 2.47 -5.37 13.75
CA VAL A 36 3.03 -5.87 15.02
C VAL A 36 3.37 -4.72 15.96
N LYS A 37 2.86 -4.77 17.18
CA LYS A 37 3.23 -3.89 18.29
C LYS A 37 4.36 -4.52 19.07
N ILE A 38 5.48 -3.80 19.21
CA ILE A 38 6.69 -4.27 19.90
C ILE A 38 6.97 -3.37 21.10
N THR A 39 7.28 -3.97 22.25
CA THR A 39 7.82 -3.28 23.43
C THR A 39 9.21 -3.82 23.72
N TYR A 40 10.19 -2.91 23.78
CA TYR A 40 11.60 -3.22 24.09
C TYR A 40 12.20 -2.13 24.97
N LYS A 41 12.83 -2.50 26.09
CA LYS A 41 13.44 -1.55 27.06
C LYS A 41 12.47 -0.42 27.45
N LYS A 42 11.21 -0.77 27.79
CA LYS A 42 10.12 0.15 28.15
C LYS A 42 9.65 1.09 27.04
N THR A 43 10.18 0.98 25.83
CA THR A 43 9.74 1.73 24.66
C THR A 43 8.82 0.86 23.82
N THR A 44 7.70 1.44 23.38
CA THR A 44 6.76 0.76 22.48
C THR A 44 6.79 1.42 21.10
N SER A 45 6.77 0.61 20.06
CA SER A 45 6.69 1.05 18.67
C SER A 45 5.99 -0.01 17.81
N TRP A 46 5.57 0.38 16.63
CA TRP A 46 4.95 -0.49 15.66
C TRP A 46 5.88 -0.87 14.53
N MET A 47 5.67 -2.06 13.99
CA MET A 47 6.38 -2.61 12.85
C MET A 47 5.37 -3.10 11.80
N GLU A 48 5.60 -2.72 10.57
CA GLU A 48 4.90 -3.29 9.42
C GLU A 48 5.57 -4.59 8.97
N VAL A 49 4.78 -5.56 8.51
CA VAL A 49 5.29 -6.85 8.04
C VAL A 49 4.79 -7.09 6.62
N LYS A 50 5.70 -7.39 5.71
CA LYS A 50 5.43 -7.78 4.33
C LYS A 50 6.05 -9.13 4.05
N MET A 51 5.28 -10.05 3.52
CA MET A 51 5.74 -11.41 3.25
C MET A 51 6.84 -11.43 2.17
N ASN A 52 6.76 -10.48 1.21
CA ASN A 52 7.74 -10.33 0.14
C ASN A 52 8.10 -8.85 -0.07
N HIS A 53 9.29 -8.59 -0.63
CA HIS A 53 9.71 -7.25 -1.04
C HIS A 53 8.81 -6.62 -2.10
N THR A 54 8.14 -7.45 -2.90
CA THR A 54 7.23 -7.04 -3.98
C THR A 54 5.79 -6.82 -3.51
N ASP A 55 5.50 -6.99 -2.23
CA ASP A 55 4.16 -6.77 -1.69
C ASP A 55 3.78 -5.30 -1.77
N ASN A 56 2.48 -5.05 -1.92
CA ASN A 56 1.97 -3.70 -1.91
C ASN A 56 2.17 -3.03 -0.56
N LEU A 57 2.81 -1.87 -0.56
CA LEU A 57 3.02 -1.06 0.63
C LEU A 57 1.80 -0.22 0.98
N SER A 58 0.98 0.09 -0.02
CA SER A 58 -0.29 0.79 0.17
C SER A 58 -1.21 0.58 -1.03
N ASN A 59 -2.51 0.41 -0.78
CA ASN A 59 -3.57 0.22 -1.79
C ASN A 59 -4.69 1.24 -1.60
N PRO A 60 -4.44 2.56 -1.71
CA PRO A 60 -5.50 3.54 -1.57
C PRO A 60 -6.51 3.40 -2.71
N ARG A 61 -7.80 3.45 -2.35
CA ARG A 61 -8.89 3.54 -3.32
C ARG A 61 -9.09 4.99 -3.74
N VAL A 62 -9.36 5.17 -5.01
CA VAL A 62 -9.61 6.48 -5.63
C VAL A 62 -10.87 6.42 -6.48
N TYR A 63 -11.51 7.56 -6.66
CA TYR A 63 -12.71 7.71 -7.49
C TYR A 63 -12.57 8.97 -8.34
N TYR A 64 -13.30 9.01 -9.47
CA TYR A 64 -13.31 10.16 -10.36
C TYR A 64 -14.68 10.84 -10.32
N GLU A 65 -14.68 12.13 -10.09
CA GLU A 65 -15.88 12.95 -10.05
C GLU A 65 -15.55 14.42 -10.31
N ASN A 66 -16.43 15.15 -10.98
CA ASN A 66 -16.27 16.58 -11.28
C ASN A 66 -14.94 16.91 -11.98
N GLY A 67 -14.54 16.06 -12.93
CA GLY A 67 -13.36 16.29 -13.75
C GLY A 67 -12.01 15.93 -13.09
N MET A 68 -12.01 15.34 -11.89
CA MET A 68 -10.77 15.01 -11.20
C MET A 68 -10.84 13.73 -10.36
N TRP A 69 -9.68 13.13 -10.16
CA TRP A 69 -9.52 12.01 -9.23
C TRP A 69 -9.50 12.52 -7.80
N LYS A 70 -10.13 11.76 -6.92
CA LYS A 70 -10.29 12.05 -5.50
C LYS A 70 -10.12 10.79 -4.66
N THR A 71 -10.01 10.94 -3.36
CA THR A 71 -10.00 9.84 -2.39
C THR A 71 -10.67 10.27 -1.10
N THR A 72 -11.27 9.31 -0.39
CA THR A 72 -11.79 9.52 0.97
C THR A 72 -10.70 9.28 2.03
N TYR A 73 -9.59 8.65 1.66
CA TYR A 73 -8.48 8.36 2.57
C TYR A 73 -7.64 9.61 2.82
N LYS A 74 -7.30 9.85 4.07
CA LYS A 74 -6.46 10.99 4.49
C LYS A 74 -4.96 10.68 4.51
N THR A 75 -4.57 9.45 4.15
CA THR A 75 -3.17 9.00 4.19
C THR A 75 -2.30 9.71 3.15
N PRO A 76 -1.00 9.90 3.42
CA PRO A 76 -0.06 10.48 2.47
C PRO A 76 0.00 9.73 1.14
N SER A 77 -0.05 8.40 1.16
CA SER A 77 -0.06 7.58 -0.05
C SER A 77 -1.31 7.79 -0.91
N ALA A 78 -2.47 7.99 -0.28
CA ALA A 78 -3.71 8.28 -1.00
C ALA A 78 -3.68 9.65 -1.67
N LYS A 79 -3.15 10.66 -0.98
CA LYS A 79 -2.94 12.01 -1.57
C LYS A 79 -1.97 11.95 -2.75
N ALA A 80 -0.84 11.26 -2.58
CA ALA A 80 0.13 11.07 -3.67
C ALA A 80 -0.50 10.35 -4.88
N ALA A 81 -1.33 9.34 -4.65
CA ALA A 81 -2.05 8.65 -5.72
C ALA A 81 -2.96 9.60 -6.51
N VAL A 82 -3.73 10.44 -5.82
CA VAL A 82 -4.61 11.44 -6.46
C VAL A 82 -3.80 12.45 -7.27
N ASP A 83 -2.68 12.95 -6.71
CA ASP A 83 -1.82 13.92 -7.40
C ASP A 83 -1.21 13.35 -8.68
N ILE A 84 -0.77 12.09 -8.65
CA ILE A 84 -0.21 11.40 -9.80
C ILE A 84 -1.30 11.19 -10.86
N LEU A 85 -2.46 10.67 -10.48
CA LEU A 85 -3.55 10.39 -11.41
C LEU A 85 -4.06 11.64 -12.13
N ASN A 86 -4.17 12.75 -11.44
CA ASN A 86 -4.64 14.00 -12.05
C ASN A 86 -3.64 14.58 -13.06
N LYS A 87 -2.36 14.18 -12.99
CA LYS A 87 -1.29 14.63 -13.91
C LYS A 87 -1.01 13.64 -15.04
N ASP A 88 -1.32 12.35 -14.86
CA ASP A 88 -0.96 11.28 -15.80
C ASP A 88 -1.79 11.36 -17.09
N PRO A 89 -1.15 11.49 -18.28
CA PRO A 89 -1.84 11.47 -19.55
C PRO A 89 -2.63 10.19 -19.84
N LYS A 90 -2.17 9.04 -19.34
CA LYS A 90 -2.86 7.75 -19.53
C LYS A 90 -4.21 7.73 -18.81
N THR A 91 -4.29 8.30 -17.60
CA THR A 91 -5.57 8.41 -16.90
C THR A 91 -6.52 9.39 -17.58
N LYS A 92 -6.01 10.48 -18.14
CA LYS A 92 -6.83 11.40 -18.94
C LYS A 92 -7.41 10.70 -20.17
N LYS A 93 -6.58 9.92 -20.87
CA LYS A 93 -7.03 9.13 -22.02
C LYS A 93 -8.09 8.11 -21.59
N PHE A 94 -7.86 7.36 -20.50
CA PHE A 94 -8.84 6.41 -19.97
C PHE A 94 -10.20 7.08 -19.69
N ILE A 95 -10.21 8.26 -19.07
CA ILE A 95 -11.44 9.01 -18.78
C ILE A 95 -12.18 9.37 -20.06
N GLN A 96 -11.47 9.82 -21.10
CA GLN A 96 -12.07 10.14 -22.40
C GLN A 96 -12.64 8.88 -23.09
N ASP A 97 -11.87 7.79 -23.08
CA ASP A 97 -12.24 6.55 -23.71
C ASP A 97 -13.48 5.92 -23.03
N ILE A 98 -13.53 5.88 -21.70
CA ILE A 98 -14.66 5.33 -20.97
C ILE A 98 -15.92 6.20 -21.06
N ALA A 99 -15.77 7.53 -21.10
CA ALA A 99 -16.88 8.44 -21.35
C ALA A 99 -17.52 8.17 -22.72
N LYS A 100 -16.70 8.08 -23.77
CA LYS A 100 -17.16 7.73 -25.12
C LYS A 100 -17.82 6.34 -25.17
N PHE A 101 -17.20 5.35 -24.54
CA PHE A 101 -17.68 3.97 -24.53
C PHE A 101 -19.02 3.81 -23.77
N SER A 102 -19.18 4.52 -22.66
CA SER A 102 -20.40 4.49 -21.85
C SER A 102 -21.53 5.37 -22.38
N GLY A 103 -21.23 6.32 -23.28
CA GLY A 103 -22.17 7.34 -23.73
C GLY A 103 -22.48 8.42 -22.68
N ILE A 104 -21.73 8.45 -21.56
CA ILE A 104 -21.92 9.44 -20.50
C ILE A 104 -21.12 10.70 -20.84
N PRO A 105 -21.71 11.91 -20.86
CA PRO A 105 -20.98 13.14 -21.10
C PRO A 105 -19.84 13.32 -20.09
N LEU A 106 -18.66 13.72 -20.56
CA LEU A 106 -17.45 13.84 -19.74
C LEU A 106 -17.64 14.69 -18.47
N LYS A 107 -18.47 15.74 -18.57
CA LYS A 107 -18.79 16.62 -17.42
C LYS A 107 -19.62 15.95 -16.33
N GLN A 108 -20.36 14.90 -16.68
CA GLN A 108 -21.24 14.14 -15.78
C GLN A 108 -20.59 12.84 -15.32
N LEU A 109 -19.48 12.43 -15.95
CA LEU A 109 -18.84 11.15 -15.72
C LEU A 109 -18.38 11.00 -14.28
N LYS A 110 -18.80 9.90 -13.65
CA LYS A 110 -18.29 9.44 -12.36
C LYS A 110 -17.74 8.03 -12.47
N ILE A 111 -16.62 7.77 -11.82
CA ILE A 111 -16.05 6.43 -11.65
C ILE A 111 -15.96 6.17 -10.15
N PRO A 112 -17.02 5.61 -9.55
CA PRO A 112 -17.03 5.30 -8.12
C PRO A 112 -16.12 4.13 -7.78
N THR A 113 -15.86 3.94 -6.49
CA THR A 113 -15.09 2.80 -5.97
C THR A 113 -15.86 2.02 -4.90
N THR A 114 -17.16 2.23 -4.82
CA THR A 114 -18.07 1.55 -3.88
C THR A 114 -19.35 1.11 -4.58
N LYS A 115 -20.01 0.09 -4.01
CA LYS A 115 -21.31 -0.40 -4.51
C LYS A 115 -22.40 0.70 -4.48
N GLY A 116 -22.39 1.55 -3.44
CA GLY A 116 -23.35 2.66 -3.33
C GLY A 116 -23.16 3.70 -4.42
N GLY A 117 -21.94 4.06 -4.73
CA GLY A 117 -21.62 5.05 -5.76
C GLY A 117 -22.05 4.65 -7.17
N LEU A 118 -22.21 3.35 -7.46
CA LEU A 118 -22.73 2.88 -8.76
C LEU A 118 -24.19 3.26 -9.03
N LYS A 119 -24.94 3.66 -8.02
CA LYS A 119 -26.33 4.09 -8.13
C LYS A 119 -26.46 5.59 -8.42
N GLU A 120 -25.37 6.32 -8.37
CA GLU A 120 -25.37 7.76 -8.61
C GLU A 120 -25.53 8.09 -10.10
N GLU A 121 -26.18 9.19 -10.40
CA GLU A 121 -26.26 9.73 -11.76
C GLU A 121 -24.86 10.03 -12.31
N GLY A 122 -24.61 9.67 -13.55
CA GLY A 122 -23.30 9.81 -14.20
C GLY A 122 -22.28 8.74 -13.84
N ALA A 123 -22.60 7.81 -12.93
CA ALA A 123 -21.71 6.71 -12.62
C ALA A 123 -21.64 5.69 -13.78
N VAL A 124 -20.41 5.29 -14.16
CA VAL A 124 -20.23 4.23 -15.16
C VAL A 124 -20.79 2.92 -14.61
N PRO A 125 -21.78 2.28 -15.25
CA PRO A 125 -22.36 1.03 -14.78
C PRO A 125 -21.34 -0.11 -14.76
N LEU A 126 -21.47 -1.05 -13.81
CA LEU A 126 -20.54 -2.19 -13.68
C LEU A 126 -20.45 -3.02 -14.98
N HIS A 127 -21.56 -3.29 -15.64
CA HIS A 127 -21.58 -4.08 -16.87
C HIS A 127 -20.86 -3.36 -18.03
N ILE A 128 -20.94 -2.04 -18.10
CA ILE A 128 -20.20 -1.22 -19.06
C ILE A 128 -18.71 -1.26 -18.76
N MET A 129 -18.33 -1.10 -17.49
CA MET A 129 -16.92 -1.18 -17.07
C MET A 129 -16.33 -2.56 -17.39
N LYS A 130 -17.08 -3.65 -17.16
CA LYS A 130 -16.66 -5.01 -17.53
C LYS A 130 -16.45 -5.13 -19.04
N LYS A 131 -17.45 -4.75 -19.84
CA LYS A 131 -17.36 -4.79 -21.33
C LYS A 131 -16.19 -3.97 -21.87
N TYR A 132 -15.91 -2.82 -21.27
CA TYR A 132 -14.77 -1.97 -21.66
C TYR A 132 -13.43 -2.72 -21.45
N PHE A 133 -13.23 -3.35 -20.31
CA PHE A 133 -12.00 -4.07 -20.00
C PHE A 133 -11.95 -5.51 -20.55
N ASP A 134 -13.01 -6.01 -21.11
CA ASP A 134 -13.03 -7.30 -21.84
C ASP A 134 -12.54 -7.17 -23.28
N GLN A 135 -12.32 -5.94 -23.76
CA GLN A 135 -11.73 -5.70 -25.06
C GLN A 135 -10.22 -6.08 -25.04
N PRO A 136 -9.73 -6.87 -26.00
CA PRO A 136 -8.32 -7.37 -25.99
C PRO A 136 -7.27 -6.26 -25.95
N SER A 137 -7.57 -5.07 -26.49
CA SER A 137 -6.67 -3.93 -26.57
C SER A 137 -6.66 -3.06 -25.30
N VAL A 138 -7.52 -3.31 -24.32
CA VAL A 138 -7.70 -2.45 -23.14
C VAL A 138 -7.00 -3.04 -21.94
N ASN A 139 -6.02 -2.28 -21.41
CA ASN A 139 -5.32 -2.65 -20.21
C ASN A 139 -6.08 -2.20 -18.95
N ARG A 140 -6.18 -3.07 -17.95
CA ARG A 140 -6.77 -2.74 -16.64
C ARG A 140 -5.93 -1.76 -15.82
N TYR A 141 -4.65 -1.59 -16.16
CA TYR A 141 -3.78 -0.58 -15.57
C TYR A 141 -3.95 0.76 -16.32
N ILE A 142 -4.69 1.67 -15.69
CA ILE A 142 -5.01 3.00 -16.23
C ILE A 142 -3.93 4.06 -15.96
N ALA A 143 -3.00 3.76 -15.05
CA ALA A 143 -1.77 4.52 -14.84
C ALA A 143 -0.62 3.56 -14.53
N ASN A 144 0.57 3.92 -14.96
CA ASN A 144 1.81 3.21 -14.65
C ASN A 144 2.97 4.20 -14.72
N SER A 145 3.56 4.49 -13.57
CA SER A 145 4.80 5.28 -13.48
C SER A 145 5.86 4.38 -12.85
N GLU A 146 6.93 4.14 -13.60
CA GLU A 146 8.06 3.28 -13.19
C GLU A 146 9.19 4.12 -12.60
N ASN A 147 10.01 3.50 -11.77
CA ASN A 147 11.23 4.09 -11.19
C ASN A 147 10.99 5.39 -10.39
N MET A 148 9.81 5.55 -9.81
CA MET A 148 9.53 6.69 -8.94
C MET A 148 10.27 6.56 -7.62
N ASN A 149 10.74 7.68 -7.07
CA ASN A 149 11.21 7.71 -5.68
C ASN A 149 10.02 7.59 -4.72
N LEU A 150 9.70 6.37 -4.33
CA LEU A 150 8.56 6.06 -3.46
C LEU A 150 8.94 6.08 -1.97
N GLY A 151 10.22 6.16 -1.63
CA GLY A 151 10.68 6.10 -0.25
C GLY A 151 10.02 7.13 0.65
N LYS A 152 9.92 8.38 0.19
CA LYS A 152 9.24 9.45 0.94
C LYS A 152 7.75 9.15 1.16
N ILE A 153 7.04 8.72 0.11
CA ILE A 153 5.60 8.41 0.18
C ILE A 153 5.35 7.28 1.18
N VAL A 154 6.16 6.23 1.11
CA VAL A 154 6.07 5.07 2.00
C VAL A 154 6.42 5.45 3.43
N THR A 155 7.51 6.20 3.64
CA THR A 155 7.89 6.71 4.96
C THR A 155 6.75 7.53 5.58
N GLU A 156 6.19 8.48 4.85
CA GLU A 156 5.09 9.30 5.34
C GLU A 156 3.81 8.49 5.60
N HIS A 157 3.53 7.48 4.77
CA HIS A 157 2.38 6.60 4.96
C HIS A 157 2.45 5.89 6.32
N TYR A 158 3.58 5.29 6.66
CA TYR A 158 3.72 4.52 7.91
C TYR A 158 3.98 5.39 9.15
N THR A 159 4.63 6.54 8.99
CA THR A 159 4.94 7.40 10.14
C THR A 159 3.88 8.45 10.46
N LYS A 160 3.00 8.76 9.50
CA LYS A 160 1.97 9.83 9.65
C LYS A 160 0.56 9.38 9.25
N GLY A 161 0.45 8.29 8.50
CA GLY A 161 -0.83 7.82 7.94
C GLY A 161 -1.51 6.73 8.76
N LYS A 162 -0.86 6.19 9.76
CA LYS A 162 -1.38 5.20 10.70
C LYS A 162 -1.85 5.87 11.99
N ALA A 163 -2.70 5.21 12.77
CA ALA A 163 -3.16 5.71 14.07
C ALA A 163 -2.00 5.92 15.04
N GLU A 164 -1.01 5.00 14.99
CA GLU A 164 0.28 5.19 15.62
C GLU A 164 1.41 4.94 14.63
N PRO A 165 2.55 5.69 14.72
CA PRO A 165 3.64 5.56 13.79
C PRO A 165 4.31 4.19 13.83
N ALA A 166 4.55 3.60 12.66
CA ALA A 166 5.46 2.48 12.51
C ALA A 166 6.83 2.98 12.04
N TYR A 167 7.88 2.58 12.75
CA TYR A 167 9.25 2.99 12.45
C TYR A 167 10.12 1.88 11.89
N TYR A 168 9.59 0.65 11.84
CA TYR A 168 10.30 -0.53 11.35
C TYR A 168 9.43 -1.32 10.37
N MET A 169 10.11 -2.05 9.48
CA MET A 169 9.47 -2.96 8.54
C MET A 169 10.27 -4.26 8.43
N GLN A 170 9.58 -5.39 8.51
CA GLN A 170 10.08 -6.68 8.05
C GLN A 170 9.50 -6.94 6.67
N ALA A 171 10.34 -7.05 5.64
CA ALA A 171 9.91 -7.37 4.28
C ALA A 171 10.67 -8.59 3.77
N GLY A 172 9.96 -9.70 3.52
CA GLY A 172 10.61 -10.97 3.20
C GLY A 172 11.63 -11.37 4.26
N ASP A 173 12.89 -11.51 3.88
CA ASP A 173 14.00 -11.84 4.78
C ASP A 173 14.85 -10.63 5.18
N ASP A 174 14.29 -9.43 5.13
CA ASP A 174 15.00 -8.18 5.40
C ASP A 174 14.26 -7.30 6.40
N PHE A 175 15.04 -6.74 7.35
CA PHE A 175 14.55 -5.81 8.35
C PHE A 175 15.09 -4.39 8.11
N TYR A 176 14.19 -3.39 8.17
CA TYR A 176 14.48 -2.00 7.83
C TYR A 176 14.02 -1.04 8.91
N ARG A 177 14.67 0.12 8.98
CA ARG A 177 14.06 1.33 9.57
C ARG A 177 13.26 2.05 8.47
N ILE A 178 12.07 2.53 8.81
CA ILE A 178 11.22 3.30 7.88
C ILE A 178 11.65 4.77 7.83
N SER A 179 12.23 5.29 8.94
CA SER A 179 12.67 6.68 9.03
C SER A 179 13.97 6.80 9.84
N ASN A 180 14.48 8.03 9.92
CA ASN A 180 15.65 8.31 10.78
C ASN A 180 15.35 8.14 12.28
N LYS A 181 14.07 8.15 12.69
CA LYS A 181 13.69 7.88 14.07
C LYS A 181 13.87 6.39 14.36
N ASP A 182 14.58 6.09 15.44
CA ASP A 182 14.93 4.73 15.88
C ASP A 182 14.54 4.57 17.36
N PRO A 183 13.24 4.34 17.66
CA PRO A 183 12.75 4.28 19.05
C PRO A 183 13.44 3.23 19.91
N PHE A 184 13.87 2.13 19.32
CA PHE A 184 14.52 1.03 20.03
C PHE A 184 16.06 1.17 20.09
N ALA A 185 16.63 2.22 19.50
CA ALA A 185 18.08 2.43 19.41
C ALA A 185 18.83 1.22 18.83
N LEU A 186 18.26 0.59 17.80
CA LEU A 186 18.84 -0.59 17.15
C LEU A 186 20.10 -0.25 16.33
N GLY A 187 20.25 1.00 15.91
CA GLY A 187 21.46 1.54 15.33
C GLY A 187 21.42 1.73 13.81
N ALA A 188 22.42 2.50 13.36
CA ALA A 188 22.52 2.93 11.96
C ALA A 188 22.88 1.80 10.96
N SER A 189 23.35 0.65 11.47
CA SER A 189 23.66 -0.52 10.63
C SER A 189 22.41 -1.19 10.02
N ILE A 190 21.22 -0.89 10.56
CA ILE A 190 19.95 -1.31 9.96
C ILE A 190 19.64 -0.33 8.84
N PRO A 191 19.46 -0.80 7.57
CA PRO A 191 19.26 0.10 6.45
C PRO A 191 17.91 0.83 6.57
N LEU A 192 17.88 2.06 6.05
CA LEU A 192 16.63 2.78 5.86
C LEU A 192 15.88 2.18 4.67
N LEU A 193 14.58 2.03 4.83
CA LEU A 193 13.70 1.70 3.74
C LEU A 193 13.74 2.83 2.71
N SER A 194 14.29 2.53 1.55
CA SER A 194 14.49 3.49 0.47
C SER A 194 14.39 2.77 -0.87
N GLY A 195 14.28 3.51 -1.92
CA GLY A 195 14.37 2.98 -3.27
C GLY A 195 13.33 3.56 -4.21
N SER A 196 13.55 3.26 -5.46
CA SER A 196 12.58 3.51 -6.52
C SER A 196 11.62 2.33 -6.63
N GLY A 197 10.47 2.61 -7.15
CA GLY A 197 9.47 1.58 -7.36
C GLY A 197 8.41 2.00 -8.36
N ASP A 198 7.40 1.16 -8.49
CA ASP A 198 6.32 1.36 -9.42
C ASP A 198 5.09 1.87 -8.71
N PHE A 199 4.52 2.93 -9.26
CA PHE A 199 3.17 3.36 -8.98
C PHE A 199 2.27 2.89 -10.12
N LYS A 200 1.29 2.08 -9.79
CA LYS A 200 0.31 1.57 -10.77
C LYS A 200 -1.09 1.80 -10.25
N VAL A 201 -2.02 2.10 -11.16
CA VAL A 201 -3.45 2.14 -10.83
C VAL A 201 -4.19 1.19 -11.73
N ARG A 202 -4.98 0.34 -11.12
CA ARG A 202 -5.83 -0.61 -11.85
C ARG A 202 -7.31 -0.45 -11.51
N VAL A 203 -8.14 -0.84 -12.46
CA VAL A 203 -9.57 -1.08 -12.23
C VAL A 203 -9.79 -2.57 -12.00
N ALA A 204 -10.19 -2.94 -10.79
CA ALA A 204 -10.52 -4.30 -10.40
C ALA A 204 -12.04 -4.48 -10.39
N THR A 205 -12.56 -5.30 -11.30
CA THR A 205 -14.00 -5.63 -11.34
C THR A 205 -14.30 -6.76 -10.35
N ARG A 206 -15.37 -6.60 -9.58
CA ARG A 206 -15.90 -7.58 -8.62
C ARG A 206 -17.25 -8.11 -9.14
N SER A 207 -17.89 -8.98 -8.37
CA SER A 207 -19.24 -9.48 -8.70
C SER A 207 -20.27 -8.35 -8.81
N GLU A 208 -20.28 -7.42 -7.85
CA GLU A 208 -21.32 -6.41 -7.68
C GLU A 208 -20.84 -4.96 -7.86
N PHE A 209 -19.54 -4.71 -7.93
CA PHE A 209 -18.94 -3.38 -8.10
C PHE A 209 -17.55 -3.47 -8.72
N TYR A 210 -16.91 -2.33 -8.94
CA TYR A 210 -15.49 -2.25 -9.29
C TYR A 210 -14.77 -1.31 -8.35
N GLU A 211 -13.47 -1.51 -8.24
CA GLU A 211 -12.58 -0.69 -7.44
C GLU A 211 -11.49 -0.09 -8.32
N VAL A 212 -11.19 1.18 -8.12
CA VAL A 212 -10.00 1.81 -8.68
C VAL A 212 -8.97 1.91 -7.56
N GLN A 213 -7.91 1.13 -7.67
CA GLN A 213 -6.89 0.99 -6.63
C GLN A 213 -5.53 1.41 -7.14
N ALA A 214 -4.85 2.26 -6.40
CA ALA A 214 -3.42 2.46 -6.58
C ALA A 214 -2.64 1.33 -5.90
N GLU A 215 -1.56 0.89 -6.54
CA GLU A 215 -0.59 -0.06 -6.02
C GLU A 215 0.77 0.65 -5.92
N ILE A 216 1.35 0.64 -4.72
CA ILE A 216 2.65 1.26 -4.46
C ILE A 216 3.61 0.15 -4.03
N LYS A 217 4.63 -0.10 -4.86
CA LYS A 217 5.62 -1.16 -4.65
C LYS A 217 7.02 -0.59 -4.81
N ILE A 218 7.91 -0.88 -3.88
CA ILE A 218 9.34 -0.61 -4.07
C ILE A 218 9.95 -1.80 -4.83
N ALA A 219 10.52 -1.53 -5.99
CA ALA A 219 11.10 -2.58 -6.84
C ALA A 219 12.46 -3.07 -6.34
N LYS A 220 13.25 -2.17 -5.74
CA LYS A 220 14.56 -2.47 -5.18
C LYS A 220 14.70 -1.84 -3.81
N MET A 221 14.69 -2.67 -2.79
CA MET A 221 15.06 -2.29 -1.43
C MET A 221 16.56 -2.56 -1.21
N PRO A 222 17.24 -1.80 -0.34
CA PRO A 222 18.63 -2.12 0.05
C PRO A 222 18.69 -3.49 0.75
N ASP A 223 19.76 -4.22 0.56
CA ASP A 223 19.99 -5.46 1.30
C ASP A 223 20.15 -5.19 2.81
N SER A 224 19.54 -6.02 3.63
CA SER A 224 19.70 -5.98 5.08
C SER A 224 20.46 -7.21 5.59
N LYS A 225 21.35 -6.99 6.55
CA LYS A 225 22.00 -8.08 7.29
C LYS A 225 21.13 -8.58 8.45
N TYR A 226 19.97 -7.97 8.66
CA TYR A 226 19.07 -8.22 9.78
C TYR A 226 17.73 -8.77 9.30
N SER A 227 17.15 -9.63 10.14
CA SER A 227 15.81 -10.18 9.91
C SER A 227 15.15 -10.61 11.21
N LEU A 228 13.83 -10.54 11.25
CA LEU A 228 12.98 -11.10 12.32
C LEU A 228 12.18 -12.30 11.82
N LYS A 229 12.41 -12.75 10.58
CA LYS A 229 11.75 -13.93 10.02
C LYS A 229 12.20 -15.19 10.76
N PRO A 230 11.30 -16.11 11.13
CA PRO A 230 11.66 -17.38 11.71
C PRO A 230 12.57 -18.20 10.80
N GLY A 231 13.61 -18.85 11.37
CA GLY A 231 14.52 -19.71 10.63
C GLY A 231 15.51 -19.00 9.70
N THR A 232 15.58 -17.68 9.73
CA THR A 232 16.56 -16.91 8.97
C THR A 232 17.99 -17.16 9.46
N LYS A 233 18.98 -17.04 8.54
CA LYS A 233 20.42 -17.00 8.87
C LYS A 233 20.92 -15.58 9.16
N LYS A 234 20.09 -14.56 8.97
CA LYS A 234 20.44 -13.16 9.22
C LYS A 234 20.43 -12.83 10.70
N LYS A 235 21.13 -11.75 11.05
CA LYS A 235 21.22 -11.30 12.45
C LYS A 235 19.87 -10.80 12.95
N ASN A 236 19.58 -11.09 14.20
CA ASN A 236 18.44 -10.48 14.87
C ASN A 236 18.82 -9.06 15.31
N PRO A 237 18.03 -8.02 14.96
CA PRO A 237 18.36 -6.63 15.28
C PRO A 237 18.31 -6.31 16.78
N PHE A 238 17.60 -7.11 17.59
CA PHE A 238 17.51 -6.93 19.05
C PHE A 238 18.63 -7.65 19.83
N LEU A 239 19.34 -8.58 19.21
CA LEU A 239 20.44 -9.31 19.82
C LEU A 239 21.75 -8.65 19.35
N LYS A 240 22.35 -7.85 20.23
CA LYS A 240 23.68 -7.24 20.04
C LYS A 240 24.77 -8.14 20.60
#